data_8829ef8ad600e780e8d6264aca7999f7
#
_entry.id   8829ef8ad600e780e8d6264aca7999f7
#
_cell.length_a   1.000
_cell.length_b   1.000
_cell.length_c   1.000
_cell.angle_alpha   90.00
_cell.angle_beta   90.00
_cell.angle_gamma   90.00
#
_symmetry.space_group_name_H-M   'P 1'
#
loop_
_entity.id
_entity.type
_entity.pdbx_description
1 polymer ?
#
loop_
_entity_poly.entity_id
_entity_poly.type
_entity_poly.pdbx_seq_one_letter_code
_entity_poly.pdbx_strand_id
1 'polypeptide(L)'
;MPRFFTDSEYAAVDAACARLIPTDDQPGAREARVVDYIDGLLGAFASDPPLIWAGGPFSGRFGGTPSFASFHHLTPLEELAWRTRIEGSLGLPERERLGPVEGFQEVYRNGLKALGTDFASVSSVEQDERLRTNKVFTAMLYAHACQGMYGAPEYGGNQGEVGWKNIDFAGDVQPRGYTDAEVSQRD
;
A
#
# COMPACT_ATOMS: atom_id res chain seq x y z
N MET A 1 4.53 -16.05 -1.21
CA MET A 1 3.26 -16.16 -1.96
C MET A 1 2.44 -14.92 -1.70
N PRO A 2 1.85 -14.31 -2.72
CA PRO A 2 0.92 -13.21 -2.53
C PRO A 2 -0.26 -13.62 -1.64
N ARG A 3 -0.88 -12.64 -0.96
CA ARG A 3 -2.03 -12.88 -0.05
C ARG A 3 -3.37 -12.72 -0.75
N PHE A 4 -3.44 -11.77 -1.68
CA PHE A 4 -4.64 -11.43 -2.43
C PHE A 4 -4.50 -11.72 -3.91
N PHE A 5 -3.39 -11.34 -4.53
CA PHE A 5 -3.17 -11.52 -5.96
C PHE A 5 -2.78 -12.95 -6.32
N THR A 6 -3.13 -13.38 -7.53
CA THR A 6 -2.44 -14.48 -8.20
C THR A 6 -1.02 -14.03 -8.61
N ASP A 7 -0.14 -14.97 -8.92
CA ASP A 7 1.23 -14.63 -9.35
C ASP A 7 1.24 -13.72 -10.60
N SER A 8 0.31 -13.93 -11.53
CA SER A 8 0.20 -13.09 -12.73
C SER A 8 -0.34 -11.70 -12.44
N GLU A 9 -1.32 -11.57 -11.53
CA GLU A 9 -1.83 -10.27 -11.09
C GLU A 9 -0.77 -9.50 -10.31
N TYR A 10 -0.04 -10.18 -9.44
CA TYR A 10 1.08 -9.59 -8.72
C TYR A 10 2.14 -9.01 -9.67
N ALA A 11 2.52 -9.77 -10.70
CA ALA A 11 3.46 -9.30 -11.72
C ALA A 11 2.90 -8.09 -12.52
N ALA A 12 1.59 -8.08 -12.80
CA ALA A 12 0.96 -6.96 -13.48
C ALA A 12 0.93 -5.69 -12.60
N VAL A 13 0.63 -5.82 -11.31
CA VAL A 13 0.65 -4.70 -10.36
C VAL A 13 2.07 -4.19 -10.16
N ASP A 14 3.07 -5.07 -10.03
CA ASP A 14 4.48 -4.67 -9.94
C ASP A 14 4.93 -3.87 -11.17
N ALA A 15 4.59 -4.37 -12.37
CA ALA A 15 4.88 -3.67 -13.62
C ALA A 15 4.17 -2.30 -13.68
N ALA A 16 2.91 -2.23 -13.28
CA ALA A 16 2.15 -0.99 -13.27
C ALA A 16 2.71 0.03 -12.27
N CYS A 17 3.07 -0.40 -11.06
CA CYS A 17 3.73 0.45 -10.07
C CYS A 17 5.07 1.00 -10.60
N ALA A 18 5.86 0.18 -11.31
CA ALA A 18 7.11 0.60 -11.93
C ALA A 18 6.91 1.62 -13.08
N ARG A 19 5.73 1.69 -13.70
CA ARG A 19 5.40 2.76 -14.66
C ARG A 19 5.03 4.07 -13.96
N LEU A 20 4.41 3.98 -12.77
CA LEU A 20 3.93 5.15 -12.01
C LEU A 20 5.03 5.80 -11.17
N ILE A 21 5.91 4.99 -10.60
CA ILE A 21 7.10 5.42 -9.83
C ILE A 21 8.30 4.65 -10.40
N PRO A 22 8.86 5.13 -11.52
CA PRO A 22 9.96 4.44 -12.18
C PRO A 22 11.26 4.54 -11.39
N THR A 23 12.14 3.58 -11.64
CA THR A 23 13.55 3.69 -11.24
C THR A 23 14.25 4.59 -12.25
N ASP A 24 14.88 5.63 -11.75
CA ASP A 24 15.73 6.57 -12.51
C ASP A 24 17.07 6.75 -11.78
N ASP A 25 17.49 7.97 -11.48
CA ASP A 25 18.65 8.24 -10.61
C ASP A 25 18.37 7.84 -9.14
N GLN A 26 17.10 7.61 -8.81
CA GLN A 26 16.63 7.16 -7.52
C GLN A 26 15.89 5.82 -7.64
N PRO A 27 15.89 4.99 -6.58
CA PRO A 27 15.07 3.78 -6.53
C PRO A 27 13.58 4.07 -6.70
N GLY A 28 12.89 3.23 -7.47
CA GLY A 28 11.46 3.33 -7.72
C GLY A 28 10.62 2.31 -6.95
N ALA A 29 9.39 2.09 -7.45
CA ALA A 29 8.42 1.21 -6.80
C ALA A 29 8.89 -0.25 -6.67
N ARG A 30 9.73 -0.73 -7.60
CA ARG A 30 10.23 -2.11 -7.54
C ARG A 30 11.21 -2.32 -6.41
N GLU A 31 12.19 -1.42 -6.27
CA GLU A 31 13.18 -1.47 -5.20
C GLU A 31 12.52 -1.32 -3.82
N ALA A 32 11.50 -0.48 -3.73
CA ALA A 32 10.68 -0.30 -2.54
C ALA A 32 9.71 -1.48 -2.29
N ARG A 33 9.57 -2.42 -3.24
CA ARG A 33 8.61 -3.53 -3.17
C ARG A 33 7.18 -3.05 -2.87
N VAL A 34 6.76 -2.02 -3.56
CA VAL A 34 5.44 -1.39 -3.39
C VAL A 34 4.30 -2.39 -3.56
N VAL A 35 4.45 -3.36 -4.45
CA VAL A 35 3.44 -4.40 -4.68
C VAL A 35 3.17 -5.25 -3.43
N ASP A 36 4.16 -5.47 -2.55
CA ASP A 36 3.97 -6.20 -1.29
C ASP A 36 3.06 -5.44 -0.33
N TYR A 37 3.18 -4.10 -0.29
CA TYR A 37 2.27 -3.25 0.47
C TYR A 37 0.83 -3.38 -0.04
N ILE A 38 0.64 -3.29 -1.36
CA ILE A 38 -0.70 -3.35 -1.97
C ILE A 38 -1.33 -4.73 -1.75
N ASP A 39 -0.58 -5.80 -1.99
CA ASP A 39 -1.04 -7.17 -1.74
C ASP A 39 -1.40 -7.39 -0.26
N GLY A 40 -0.56 -6.88 0.65
CA GLY A 40 -0.80 -6.89 2.08
C GLY A 40 -2.06 -6.13 2.49
N LEU A 41 -2.28 -4.93 1.94
CA LEU A 41 -3.46 -4.12 2.20
C LEU A 41 -4.74 -4.82 1.72
N LEU A 42 -4.75 -5.32 0.49
CA LEU A 42 -5.91 -5.99 -0.08
C LEU A 42 -6.21 -7.34 0.58
N GLY A 43 -5.18 -8.05 1.03
CA GLY A 43 -5.28 -9.31 1.76
C GLY A 43 -5.27 -9.16 3.28
N ALA A 44 -5.44 -7.96 3.83
CA ALA A 44 -5.24 -7.68 5.26
C ALA A 44 -6.11 -8.55 6.18
N PHE A 45 -7.33 -8.86 5.77
CA PHE A 45 -8.27 -9.70 6.53
C PHE A 45 -8.15 -11.20 6.25
N ALA A 46 -7.18 -11.63 5.46
CA ALA A 46 -6.84 -13.05 5.31
C ALA A 46 -5.98 -13.58 6.47
N SER A 47 -5.56 -12.72 7.39
CA SER A 47 -4.75 -13.03 8.58
C SER A 47 -5.51 -12.71 9.85
N ASP A 48 -5.22 -13.43 10.95
CA ASP A 48 -5.71 -13.13 12.29
C ASP A 48 -4.47 -12.98 13.23
N PRO A 49 -4.27 -11.81 13.84
CA PRO A 49 -5.04 -10.57 13.64
C PRO A 49 -4.87 -9.99 12.21
N PRO A 50 -5.84 -9.17 11.75
CA PRO A 50 -5.75 -8.53 10.44
C PRO A 50 -4.58 -7.55 10.40
N LEU A 51 -3.95 -7.40 9.22
CA LEU A 51 -2.78 -6.54 9.05
C LEU A 51 -3.15 -5.06 8.83
N ILE A 52 -4.17 -4.61 9.53
CA ILE A 52 -4.66 -3.23 9.57
C ILE A 52 -4.63 -2.74 11.02
N TRP A 53 -4.26 -1.51 11.24
CA TRP A 53 -4.08 -0.95 12.57
C TRP A 53 -4.89 0.32 12.79
N ALA A 54 -5.49 0.39 13.98
CA ALA A 54 -6.24 1.55 14.46
C ALA A 54 -5.34 2.41 15.34
N GLY A 55 -4.44 3.04 14.94
CA GLY A 55 -3.60 3.87 15.78
C GLY A 55 -2.15 3.84 15.35
N GLY A 56 -1.47 4.87 15.67
CA GLY A 56 -0.13 5.11 15.21
C GLY A 56 0.78 3.93 15.47
N PRO A 57 1.47 3.46 14.46
CA PRO A 57 2.43 2.42 14.62
C PRO A 57 3.62 2.97 15.40
N PHE A 58 3.87 2.39 16.53
CA PHE A 58 5.22 2.43 17.05
C PHE A 58 5.97 1.31 16.35
N SER A 59 6.73 1.65 15.34
CA SER A 59 7.42 0.67 14.51
C SER A 59 8.45 -0.16 15.26
N GLY A 60 8.77 0.21 16.49
CA GLY A 60 9.82 -0.43 17.29
C GLY A 60 11.25 -0.12 16.81
N ARG A 61 11.43 0.67 15.74
CA ARG A 61 12.75 1.02 15.21
C ARG A 61 13.65 1.70 16.23
N PHE A 62 13.08 2.39 17.19
CA PHE A 62 13.80 3.09 18.26
C PHE A 62 13.88 2.31 19.56
N GLY A 63 13.69 1.03 19.55
CA GLY A 63 13.76 0.23 20.77
C GLY A 63 13.46 -1.24 20.61
N GLY A 64 13.36 -1.72 19.36
CA GLY A 64 13.07 -3.12 19.10
C GLY A 64 13.04 -3.46 17.62
N THR A 65 12.73 -4.70 17.32
CA THR A 65 12.52 -5.15 15.94
C THR A 65 11.16 -4.65 15.44
N PRO A 66 11.10 -4.00 14.27
CA PRO A 66 9.84 -3.62 13.64
C PRO A 66 8.93 -4.82 13.51
N SER A 67 7.74 -4.76 14.10
CA SER A 67 6.78 -5.85 14.01
C SER A 67 5.36 -5.35 14.25
N PHE A 68 4.41 -6.13 13.77
CA PHE A 68 3.00 -5.88 14.05
C PHE A 68 2.58 -6.19 15.51
N ALA A 69 3.43 -6.81 16.31
CA ALA A 69 3.10 -7.17 17.71
C ALA A 69 2.87 -5.95 18.63
N SER A 70 3.43 -4.79 18.28
CA SER A 70 3.28 -3.55 19.05
C SER A 70 2.10 -2.68 18.63
N PHE A 71 1.30 -3.10 17.64
CA PHE A 71 0.15 -2.35 17.18
C PHE A 71 -1.11 -2.65 17.99
N HIS A 72 -2.02 -1.68 18.05
CA HIS A 72 -3.32 -1.87 18.70
C HIS A 72 -4.24 -2.71 17.81
N HIS A 73 -5.00 -3.59 18.43
CA HIS A 73 -6.05 -4.32 17.73
C HIS A 73 -7.17 -3.35 17.31
N LEU A 74 -7.78 -3.63 16.15
CA LEU A 74 -8.95 -2.91 15.69
C LEU A 74 -10.12 -3.11 16.68
N THR A 75 -10.83 -2.03 16.96
CA THR A 75 -12.16 -2.14 17.54
C THR A 75 -13.14 -2.72 16.50
N PRO A 76 -14.29 -3.29 16.92
CA PRO A 76 -15.29 -3.79 15.99
C PRO A 76 -15.77 -2.76 14.94
N LEU A 77 -15.85 -1.49 15.33
CA LEU A 77 -16.24 -0.41 14.42
C LEU A 77 -15.15 -0.10 13.39
N GLU A 78 -13.91 -0.08 13.81
CA GLU A 78 -12.76 0.12 12.91
C GLU A 78 -12.61 -1.06 11.96
N GLU A 79 -12.78 -2.29 12.45
CA GLU A 79 -12.77 -3.47 11.60
C GLU A 79 -13.87 -3.40 10.54
N LEU A 80 -15.11 -3.05 10.95
CA LEU A 80 -16.22 -2.86 10.01
C LEU A 80 -15.90 -1.81 8.95
N ALA A 81 -15.34 -0.67 9.35
CA ALA A 81 -14.96 0.41 8.44
C ALA A 81 -13.88 -0.05 7.44
N TRP A 82 -12.85 -0.72 7.91
CA TRP A 82 -11.78 -1.21 7.06
C TRP A 82 -12.23 -2.34 6.13
N ARG A 83 -13.04 -3.28 6.62
CA ARG A 83 -13.64 -4.32 5.76
C ARG A 83 -14.49 -3.70 4.67
N THR A 84 -15.33 -2.73 5.00
CA THR A 84 -16.14 -2.01 4.00
C THR A 84 -15.27 -1.35 2.94
N ARG A 85 -14.16 -0.74 3.34
CA ARG A 85 -13.24 -0.06 2.43
C ARG A 85 -12.46 -1.03 1.54
N ILE A 86 -12.00 -2.15 2.07
CA ILE A 86 -11.17 -3.12 1.35
C ILE A 86 -12.02 -4.09 0.53
N GLU A 87 -13.00 -4.72 1.16
CA GLU A 87 -13.83 -5.77 0.57
C GLU A 87 -15.06 -5.23 -0.15
N GLY A 88 -15.50 -4.02 0.20
CA GLY A 88 -16.76 -3.43 -0.26
C GLY A 88 -17.93 -3.73 0.68
N SER A 89 -19.08 -3.18 0.32
CA SER A 89 -20.29 -3.38 1.12
C SER A 89 -20.90 -4.77 0.98
N LEU A 90 -20.71 -5.44 -0.14
CA LEU A 90 -21.15 -6.82 -0.41
C LEU A 90 -22.64 -7.08 -0.13
N GLY A 91 -23.49 -6.05 -0.19
CA GLY A 91 -24.93 -6.16 0.13
C GLY A 91 -25.23 -6.32 1.63
N LEU A 92 -24.25 -6.07 2.51
CA LEU A 92 -24.41 -6.19 3.96
C LEU A 92 -24.99 -4.89 4.53
N PRO A 93 -26.18 -4.91 5.19
CA PRO A 93 -26.84 -3.69 5.67
C PRO A 93 -25.99 -2.81 6.58
N GLU A 94 -25.13 -3.41 7.41
CA GLU A 94 -24.21 -2.70 8.30
C GLU A 94 -23.12 -1.94 7.55
N ARG A 95 -22.80 -2.32 6.29
CA ARG A 95 -21.83 -1.67 5.42
C ARG A 95 -22.47 -0.71 4.42
N GLU A 96 -23.80 -0.74 4.25
CA GLU A 96 -24.54 0.03 3.24
C GLU A 96 -25.42 1.14 3.83
N ARG A 97 -25.11 1.62 5.01
CA ARG A 97 -25.91 2.67 5.68
C ARG A 97 -26.06 3.96 4.85
N LEU A 98 -25.10 4.27 3.99
CA LEU A 98 -25.10 5.43 3.09
C LEU A 98 -25.16 5.01 1.61
N GLY A 99 -25.47 3.75 1.32
CA GLY A 99 -25.49 3.17 -0.01
C GLY A 99 -24.34 2.19 -0.27
N PRO A 100 -24.38 1.50 -1.43
CA PRO A 100 -23.35 0.55 -1.82
C PRO A 100 -21.96 1.17 -1.90
N VAL A 101 -20.94 0.44 -1.42
CA VAL A 101 -19.55 0.84 -1.48
C VAL A 101 -18.78 -0.18 -2.31
N GLU A 102 -18.15 0.29 -3.40
CA GLU A 102 -17.18 -0.50 -4.14
C GLU A 102 -15.88 -0.59 -3.33
N GLY A 103 -15.45 -1.81 -3.01
CA GLY A 103 -14.22 -2.05 -2.25
C GLY A 103 -12.97 -1.96 -3.10
N PHE A 104 -11.83 -1.73 -2.44
CA PHE A 104 -10.53 -1.73 -3.12
C PHE A 104 -10.29 -3.01 -3.91
N GLN A 105 -10.65 -4.18 -3.36
CA GLN A 105 -10.50 -5.46 -4.03
C GLN A 105 -11.24 -5.51 -5.36
N GLU A 106 -12.45 -4.97 -5.42
CA GLU A 106 -13.25 -4.93 -6.65
C GLU A 106 -12.64 -3.99 -7.68
N VAL A 107 -12.22 -2.78 -7.26
CA VAL A 107 -11.52 -1.84 -8.14
C VAL A 107 -10.26 -2.47 -8.74
N TYR A 108 -9.47 -3.20 -7.93
CA TYR A 108 -8.28 -3.87 -8.44
C TYR A 108 -8.60 -5.01 -9.40
N ARG A 109 -9.58 -5.86 -9.11
CA ARG A 109 -10.02 -6.93 -10.04
C ARG A 109 -10.50 -6.35 -11.37
N ASN A 110 -11.33 -5.32 -11.32
CA ASN A 110 -11.85 -4.65 -12.53
C ASN A 110 -10.72 -3.95 -13.30
N GLY A 111 -9.82 -3.28 -12.59
CA GLY A 111 -8.66 -2.61 -13.17
C GLY A 111 -7.71 -3.58 -13.85
N LEU A 112 -7.32 -4.65 -13.19
CA LEU A 112 -6.44 -5.68 -13.76
C LEU A 112 -7.06 -6.38 -14.96
N LYS A 113 -8.37 -6.67 -14.92
CA LYS A 113 -9.10 -7.19 -16.08
C LYS A 113 -9.04 -6.25 -17.26
N ALA A 114 -9.16 -4.93 -17.04
CA ALA A 114 -9.08 -3.92 -18.09
C ALA A 114 -7.65 -3.73 -18.63
N LEU A 115 -6.62 -3.93 -17.79
CA LEU A 115 -5.21 -3.91 -18.24
C LEU A 115 -4.87 -5.11 -19.15
N GLY A 116 -5.53 -6.24 -18.97
CA GLY A 116 -5.27 -7.48 -19.70
C GLY A 116 -4.23 -8.38 -19.02
N THR A 117 -4.35 -9.68 -19.26
CA THR A 117 -3.50 -10.71 -18.64
C THR A 117 -2.05 -10.67 -19.10
N ASP A 118 -1.75 -10.01 -20.19
CA ASP A 118 -0.44 -9.84 -20.82
C ASP A 118 0.29 -8.55 -20.38
N PHE A 119 -0.34 -7.75 -19.52
CA PHE A 119 0.15 -6.41 -19.16
C PHE A 119 1.62 -6.37 -18.74
N ALA A 120 2.07 -7.34 -17.95
CA ALA A 120 3.46 -7.38 -17.47
C ALA A 120 4.49 -7.62 -18.58
N SER A 121 4.05 -8.14 -19.74
CA SER A 121 4.93 -8.56 -20.85
C SER A 121 4.87 -7.63 -22.07
N VAL A 122 3.90 -6.72 -22.16
CA VAL A 122 3.82 -5.75 -23.26
C VAL A 122 4.85 -4.63 -23.09
N SER A 123 5.07 -3.85 -24.14
CA SER A 123 6.01 -2.73 -24.12
C SER A 123 5.63 -1.66 -23.10
N SER A 124 6.59 -0.88 -22.64
CA SER A 124 6.34 0.24 -21.73
C SER A 124 5.37 1.28 -22.29
N VAL A 125 5.42 1.53 -23.59
CA VAL A 125 4.48 2.43 -24.28
C VAL A 125 3.06 1.90 -24.22
N GLU A 126 2.88 0.60 -24.44
CA GLU A 126 1.58 -0.06 -24.36
C GLU A 126 1.06 -0.07 -22.90
N GLN A 127 1.94 -0.33 -21.93
CA GLN A 127 1.60 -0.25 -20.51
C GLN A 127 1.09 1.15 -20.13
N ASP A 128 1.79 2.18 -20.55
CA ASP A 128 1.41 3.59 -20.30
C ASP A 128 0.05 3.94 -20.92
N GLU A 129 -0.23 3.45 -22.15
CA GLU A 129 -1.52 3.67 -22.79
C GLU A 129 -2.67 2.98 -22.04
N ARG A 130 -2.48 1.73 -21.65
CA ARG A 130 -3.49 0.96 -20.89
C ARG A 130 -3.76 1.59 -19.52
N LEU A 131 -2.74 2.10 -18.83
CA LEU A 131 -2.89 2.84 -17.58
C LEU A 131 -3.64 4.16 -17.79
N ARG A 132 -3.30 4.91 -18.84
CA ARG A 132 -3.94 6.21 -19.17
C ARG A 132 -5.43 6.06 -19.49
N THR A 133 -5.83 4.97 -20.13
CA THR A 133 -7.23 4.69 -20.45
C THR A 133 -8.02 4.21 -19.24
N ASN A 134 -7.38 3.59 -18.25
CA ASN A 134 -8.00 3.06 -17.03
C ASN A 134 -7.86 4.02 -15.83
N LYS A 135 -8.37 5.24 -15.96
CA LYS A 135 -8.11 6.35 -15.04
C LYS A 135 -8.46 6.09 -13.58
N VAL A 136 -9.60 5.48 -13.31
CA VAL A 136 -10.06 5.23 -11.91
C VAL A 136 -9.12 4.28 -11.20
N PHE A 137 -8.81 3.16 -11.84
CA PHE A 137 -7.86 2.19 -11.31
C PHE A 137 -6.46 2.80 -11.15
N THR A 138 -5.97 3.50 -12.18
CA THR A 138 -4.63 4.11 -12.16
C THR A 138 -4.49 5.14 -11.05
N ALA A 139 -5.52 5.95 -10.80
CA ALA A 139 -5.52 6.92 -9.70
C ALA A 139 -5.44 6.22 -8.32
N MET A 140 -6.21 5.15 -8.11
CA MET A 140 -6.14 4.36 -6.88
C MET A 140 -4.80 3.66 -6.74
N LEU A 141 -4.32 3.03 -7.81
CA LEU A 141 -3.02 2.37 -7.83
C LEU A 141 -1.89 3.34 -7.49
N TYR A 142 -1.90 4.55 -8.06
CA TYR A 142 -0.91 5.58 -7.76
C TYR A 142 -0.94 6.01 -6.29
N ALA A 143 -2.14 6.23 -5.73
CA ALA A 143 -2.29 6.58 -4.32
C ALA A 143 -1.71 5.48 -3.41
N HIS A 144 -2.03 4.21 -3.69
CA HIS A 144 -1.48 3.08 -2.93
C HIS A 144 0.02 2.88 -3.20
N ALA A 145 0.49 3.16 -4.43
CA ALA A 145 1.92 3.11 -4.73
C ALA A 145 2.71 4.15 -3.92
N CYS A 146 2.20 5.36 -3.79
CA CYS A 146 2.81 6.38 -2.91
C CYS A 146 2.81 5.94 -1.44
N GLN A 147 1.71 5.34 -0.97
CA GLN A 147 1.66 4.80 0.39
C GLN A 147 2.70 3.68 0.61
N GLY A 148 2.82 2.76 -0.34
CA GLY A 148 3.82 1.70 -0.28
C GLY A 148 5.26 2.20 -0.43
N MET A 149 5.48 3.28 -1.19
CA MET A 149 6.82 3.87 -1.39
C MET A 149 7.31 4.63 -0.17
N TYR A 150 6.41 5.38 0.50
CA TYR A 150 6.79 6.33 1.56
C TYR A 150 6.22 5.98 2.93
N GLY A 151 5.43 4.92 3.04
CA GLY A 151 4.92 4.41 4.31
C GLY A 151 6.00 3.72 5.15
N ALA A 152 5.64 3.35 6.37
CA ALA A 152 6.52 2.59 7.23
C ALA A 152 6.78 1.18 6.66
N PRO A 153 8.04 0.70 6.63
CA PRO A 153 8.40 -0.59 6.03
C PRO A 153 7.65 -1.80 6.60
N GLU A 154 7.14 -1.68 7.81
CA GLU A 154 6.36 -2.71 8.49
C GLU A 154 5.07 -3.08 7.73
N TYR A 155 4.56 -2.18 6.91
CA TYR A 155 3.37 -2.42 6.08
C TYR A 155 3.67 -3.19 4.79
N GLY A 156 4.94 -3.54 4.52
CA GLY A 156 5.35 -4.40 3.41
C GLY A 156 5.98 -3.68 2.22
N GLY A 157 5.82 -2.36 2.11
CA GLY A 157 6.52 -1.51 1.13
C GLY A 157 7.77 -0.87 1.70
N ASN A 158 8.31 0.13 0.98
CA ASN A 158 9.46 0.94 1.40
C ASN A 158 10.64 0.08 1.91
N GLN A 159 10.90 -1.03 1.24
CA GLN A 159 11.94 -1.98 1.64
C GLN A 159 13.30 -1.29 1.71
N GLY A 160 14.01 -1.54 2.83
CA GLY A 160 15.29 -0.88 3.07
C GLY A 160 15.20 0.64 3.23
N GLU A 161 13.98 1.17 3.45
CA GLU A 161 13.70 2.60 3.61
C GLU A 161 14.10 3.42 2.38
N VAL A 162 14.06 2.82 1.19
CA VAL A 162 14.53 3.47 -0.05
C VAL A 162 13.72 4.73 -0.38
N GLY A 163 12.40 4.71 -0.17
CA GLY A 163 11.56 5.88 -0.38
C GLY A 163 11.86 7.01 0.61
N TRP A 164 12.12 6.66 1.87
CA TRP A 164 12.51 7.66 2.88
C TRP A 164 13.87 8.27 2.60
N LYS A 165 14.83 7.46 2.15
CA LYS A 165 16.16 7.93 1.75
C LYS A 165 16.10 8.88 0.55
N ASN A 166 15.18 8.64 -0.39
CA ASN A 166 14.97 9.51 -1.55
C ASN A 166 14.50 10.92 -1.19
N ILE A 167 13.82 11.06 -0.04
CA ILE A 167 13.28 12.36 0.42
C ILE A 167 13.95 12.86 1.70
N ASP A 168 15.10 12.29 2.06
CA ASP A 168 15.86 12.63 3.28
C ASP A 168 15.03 12.55 4.56
N PHE A 169 14.04 11.63 4.61
CA PHE A 169 13.24 11.40 5.81
C PHE A 169 13.93 10.41 6.74
N ALA A 170 14.22 10.85 7.97
CA ALA A 170 14.92 10.04 8.96
C ALA A 170 14.10 8.89 9.57
N GLY A 171 12.85 8.74 9.15
CA GLY A 171 11.93 7.74 9.67
C GLY A 171 11.09 8.23 10.84
N ASP A 172 10.24 7.34 11.34
CA ASP A 172 9.40 7.61 12.51
C ASP A 172 10.26 7.64 13.78
N VAL A 173 10.17 8.73 14.52
CA VAL A 173 10.91 8.95 15.78
C VAL A 173 10.04 8.77 17.02
N GLN A 174 8.78 8.34 16.83
CA GLN A 174 7.89 8.03 17.94
C GLN A 174 8.34 6.73 18.68
N PRO A 175 8.17 6.63 20.01
CA PRO A 175 7.57 7.62 20.90
C PRO A 175 8.52 8.75 21.34
N ARG A 176 9.80 8.70 20.96
CA ARG A 176 10.82 9.62 21.47
C ARG A 176 10.61 11.07 21.01
N GLY A 177 10.15 11.26 19.76
CA GLY A 177 10.11 12.56 19.11
C GLY A 177 11.49 13.13 18.75
N TYR A 178 11.52 14.34 18.21
CA TYR A 178 12.73 15.09 17.95
C TYR A 178 13.07 16.00 19.13
N THR A 179 14.34 16.13 19.44
CA THR A 179 14.82 17.16 20.37
C THR A 179 14.99 18.50 19.65
N ASP A 180 14.98 19.61 20.40
CA ASP A 180 15.20 20.95 19.83
C ASP A 180 16.55 21.04 19.09
N ALA A 181 17.59 20.34 19.58
CA ALA A 181 18.90 20.29 18.94
C ALA A 181 18.87 19.56 17.59
N GLU A 182 18.07 18.49 17.46
CA GLU A 182 17.91 17.76 16.18
C GLU A 182 17.10 18.55 15.16
N VAL A 183 16.14 19.36 15.60
CA VAL A 183 15.38 20.25 14.71
C VAL A 183 16.26 21.39 14.22
N SER A 184 17.04 22.01 15.11
CA SER A 184 17.90 23.16 14.78
C SER A 184 19.08 22.81 13.85
N GLN A 185 19.43 21.53 13.67
CA GLN A 185 20.50 21.08 12.77
C GLN A 185 20.00 20.89 11.32
N ARG A 186 18.69 21.02 11.07
CA ARG A 186 18.08 20.82 9.74
C ARG A 186 17.82 22.12 8.98
N ASP A 187 18.05 23.27 9.60
CA ASP A 187 18.02 24.62 8.99
C ASP A 187 19.42 25.02 8.48
#